data_6e088b3c19dc55adbb2d176eb9a597cd
#
_entry.id   6e088b3c19dc55adbb2d176eb9a597cd
#
_cell.length_a   1.000
_cell.length_b   1.000
_cell.length_c   1.000
_cell.angle_alpha   90.00
_cell.angle_beta   90.00
_cell.angle_gamma   90.00
#
_symmetry.space_group_name_H-M   'P 1'
#
loop_
_entity.id
_entity.type
_entity.pdbx_description
1 polymer ?
#
loop_
_entity_poly.entity_id
_entity_poly.type
_entity_poly.pdbx_seq_one_letter_code
_entity_poly.pdbx_strand_id
1 'polypeptide(L)'
;MNHYTVIIIGAGPIGLACGLEAQKRKISHLILEKGCLVNSLYNYPANMTFFSTSERLEIGGVPFVSNNPKPTRAEALEYYRRVAVSKNLPIKLFEEVQSVKKNKGKTQLPLFQIKTAKARYSCNFLVIATGFYDIPYRLDVPGEDHPKVTHYYRDPHFYALQHVLVVGGNNSAVDAALETWRKGAIVTMVIRKEDIGERVKYWVRPDIINRIKEGSIQVFYNSEVKEISADSVRIETPQGERIIPNDWVIAMTGYQPNLGFLKKMGVHLTADEVKKPTYSERSHESNVNGIYLAGVICGGMNTHRLFIENSRIHATRIFRDIARKCRKKKGQ
;
A
#
# COMPACT_ATOMS: atom_id res chain seq x y z
N MET A 1 -26.48 -0.68 16.76
CA MET A 1 -25.16 -0.19 16.24
C MET A 1 -24.11 -0.66 17.23
N ASN A 2 -23.15 -1.48 16.78
CA ASN A 2 -22.10 -2.00 17.67
C ASN A 2 -21.10 -0.88 18.00
N HIS A 3 -20.77 -0.75 19.30
CA HIS A 3 -19.82 0.24 19.81
C HIS A 3 -18.51 -0.41 20.22
N TYR A 4 -17.40 0.20 19.81
CA TYR A 4 -16.03 -0.18 20.19
C TYR A 4 -15.28 1.02 20.76
N THR A 5 -14.32 0.79 21.64
CA THR A 5 -13.46 1.89 22.08
C THR A 5 -12.62 2.40 20.91
N VAL A 6 -12.11 1.49 20.06
CA VAL A 6 -11.29 1.83 18.91
C VAL A 6 -11.78 1.08 17.67
N ILE A 7 -11.87 1.78 16.54
CA ILE A 7 -11.95 1.14 15.23
C ILE A 7 -10.66 1.46 14.45
N ILE A 8 -10.06 0.41 13.87
CA ILE A 8 -8.85 0.48 13.06
C ILE A 8 -9.29 0.28 11.60
N ILE A 9 -8.93 1.20 10.72
CA ILE A 9 -9.25 1.14 9.29
C ILE A 9 -8.01 0.69 8.52
N GLY A 10 -8.07 -0.50 7.95
CA GLY A 10 -7.00 -1.21 7.26
C GLY A 10 -6.45 -2.38 8.07
N ALA A 11 -6.47 -3.59 7.48
CA ALA A 11 -5.89 -4.82 8.04
C ALA A 11 -4.54 -5.17 7.38
N GLY A 12 -3.77 -4.18 6.97
CA GLY A 12 -2.37 -4.33 6.61
C GLY A 12 -1.49 -4.62 7.83
N PRO A 13 -0.19 -4.86 7.67
CA PRO A 13 0.72 -5.19 8.78
C PRO A 13 0.64 -4.21 9.96
N ILE A 14 0.51 -2.91 9.67
CA ILE A 14 0.44 -1.87 10.73
C ILE A 14 -0.94 -1.83 11.40
N GLY A 15 -2.01 -2.09 10.65
CA GLY A 15 -3.34 -2.22 11.25
C GLY A 15 -3.43 -3.45 12.17
N LEU A 16 -2.84 -4.59 11.78
CA LEU A 16 -2.71 -5.76 12.64
C LEU A 16 -1.88 -5.47 13.89
N ALA A 17 -0.75 -4.77 13.75
CA ALA A 17 0.06 -4.32 14.89
C ALA A 17 -0.75 -3.45 15.86
N CYS A 18 -1.61 -2.56 15.33
CA CYS A 18 -2.55 -1.76 16.13
C CYS A 18 -3.57 -2.64 16.88
N GLY A 19 -4.14 -3.66 16.21
CA GLY A 19 -5.04 -4.62 16.85
C GLY A 19 -4.38 -5.38 18.00
N LEU A 20 -3.13 -5.84 17.80
CA LEU A 20 -2.35 -6.52 18.84
C LEU A 20 -2.08 -5.62 20.06
N GLU A 21 -1.74 -4.35 19.82
CA GLU A 21 -1.54 -3.39 20.89
C GLU A 21 -2.83 -3.03 21.65
N ALA A 22 -3.98 -3.00 20.95
CA ALA A 22 -5.29 -2.85 21.57
C ALA A 22 -5.60 -4.04 22.48
N GLN A 23 -5.42 -5.26 21.97
CA GLN A 23 -5.65 -6.51 22.69
C GLN A 23 -4.75 -6.62 23.93
N LYS A 24 -3.44 -6.34 23.81
CA LYS A 24 -2.49 -6.30 24.92
C LYS A 24 -2.94 -5.38 26.07
N ARG A 25 -3.64 -4.29 25.75
CA ARG A 25 -4.16 -3.32 26.72
C ARG A 25 -5.63 -3.55 27.11
N LYS A 26 -6.23 -4.65 26.65
CA LYS A 26 -7.64 -4.99 26.91
C LYS A 26 -8.60 -3.87 26.45
N ILE A 27 -8.29 -3.20 25.34
CA ILE A 27 -9.12 -2.17 24.74
C ILE A 27 -10.03 -2.81 23.69
N SER A 28 -11.36 -2.63 23.83
CA SER A 28 -12.34 -3.08 22.85
C SER A 28 -12.07 -2.46 21.50
N HIS A 29 -11.88 -3.28 20.46
CA HIS A 29 -11.53 -2.80 19.13
C HIS A 29 -12.12 -3.68 18.02
N LEU A 30 -12.14 -3.12 16.82
CA LEU A 30 -12.49 -3.81 15.58
C LEU A 30 -11.58 -3.30 14.47
N ILE A 31 -11.12 -4.20 13.60
CA ILE A 31 -10.38 -3.87 12.39
C ILE A 31 -11.31 -4.01 11.20
N LEU A 32 -11.44 -2.96 10.37
CA LEU A 32 -12.22 -2.95 9.14
C LEU A 32 -11.26 -2.91 7.94
N GLU A 33 -11.41 -3.86 7.02
CA GLU A 33 -10.60 -3.96 5.81
C GLU A 33 -11.50 -4.03 4.57
N LYS A 34 -11.23 -3.20 3.57
CA LYS A 34 -12.01 -3.16 2.33
C LYS A 34 -11.81 -4.38 1.42
N GLY A 35 -10.63 -5.00 1.51
CA GLY A 35 -10.26 -6.17 0.70
C GLY A 35 -10.00 -7.41 1.55
N CYS A 36 -9.09 -8.25 1.08
CA CYS A 36 -8.63 -9.41 1.82
C CYS A 36 -7.64 -9.01 2.93
N LEU A 37 -7.32 -9.95 3.80
CA LEU A 37 -6.30 -9.76 4.84
C LEU A 37 -4.97 -9.35 4.20
N VAL A 38 -4.32 -8.31 4.75
CA VAL A 38 -3.09 -7.69 4.23
C VAL A 38 -3.18 -7.36 2.73
N ASN A 39 -4.28 -6.76 2.31
CA ASN A 39 -4.66 -6.54 0.92
C ASN A 39 -3.57 -5.89 0.06
N SER A 40 -2.80 -4.94 0.59
CA SER A 40 -1.68 -4.35 -0.15
C SER A 40 -0.60 -5.38 -0.51
N LEU A 41 -0.23 -6.26 0.43
CA LEU A 41 0.74 -7.33 0.19
C LEU A 41 0.20 -8.36 -0.80
N TYR A 42 -1.10 -8.66 -0.73
CA TYR A 42 -1.76 -9.54 -1.69
C TYR A 42 -1.68 -9.01 -3.13
N ASN A 43 -1.71 -7.70 -3.30
CA ASN A 43 -1.63 -7.06 -4.61
C ASN A 43 -0.20 -6.75 -5.09
N TYR A 44 0.83 -7.06 -4.29
CA TYR A 44 2.22 -7.00 -4.74
C TYR A 44 2.51 -8.08 -5.80
N PRO A 45 3.55 -7.92 -6.64
CA PRO A 45 3.97 -8.95 -7.60
C PRO A 45 4.12 -10.32 -6.94
N ALA A 46 3.66 -11.38 -7.61
CA ALA A 46 3.54 -12.72 -7.02
C ALA A 46 4.86 -13.24 -6.43
N ASN A 47 5.96 -13.02 -7.14
CA ASN A 47 7.29 -13.51 -6.77
C ASN A 47 8.15 -12.47 -6.03
N MET A 48 7.51 -11.37 -5.57
CA MET A 48 8.24 -10.29 -4.89
C MET A 48 8.95 -10.80 -3.63
N THR A 49 10.20 -10.41 -3.49
CA THR A 49 11.01 -10.55 -2.27
C THR A 49 11.10 -9.21 -1.56
N PHE A 50 10.91 -9.21 -0.25
CA PHE A 50 11.00 -7.99 0.57
C PHE A 50 12.42 -7.44 0.59
N PHE A 51 12.54 -6.14 0.83
CA PHE A 51 13.83 -5.49 1.04
C PHE A 51 14.34 -5.74 2.46
N SER A 52 13.43 -5.76 3.44
CA SER A 52 13.72 -6.00 4.85
C SER A 52 13.83 -7.50 5.16
N THR A 53 14.60 -7.85 6.18
CA THR A 53 14.66 -9.22 6.71
C THR A 53 13.35 -9.58 7.43
N SER A 54 13.12 -10.87 7.66
CA SER A 54 11.89 -11.35 8.31
C SER A 54 11.69 -10.77 9.71
N GLU A 55 12.75 -10.66 10.53
CA GLU A 55 12.69 -10.12 11.88
C GLU A 55 12.26 -8.64 11.91
N ARG A 56 12.62 -7.88 10.87
CA ARG A 56 12.20 -6.49 10.74
C ARG A 56 10.73 -6.33 10.37
N LEU A 57 10.14 -7.38 9.79
CA LEU A 57 8.73 -7.41 9.41
C LEU A 57 7.82 -7.96 10.51
N GLU A 58 8.39 -8.47 11.60
CA GLU A 58 7.65 -9.00 12.75
C GLU A 58 6.76 -7.96 13.42
N ILE A 59 5.58 -8.41 13.86
CA ILE A 59 4.63 -7.63 14.65
C ILE A 59 4.17 -8.41 15.88
N GLY A 60 3.87 -7.70 16.98
CA GLY A 60 3.27 -8.26 18.17
C GLY A 60 4.11 -9.30 18.91
N GLY A 61 5.43 -9.35 18.69
CA GLY A 61 6.32 -10.34 19.30
C GLY A 61 6.08 -11.76 18.80
N VAL A 62 5.51 -11.92 17.60
CA VAL A 62 5.36 -13.22 16.94
C VAL A 62 6.51 -13.39 15.95
N PRO A 63 7.33 -14.46 16.06
CA PRO A 63 8.46 -14.68 15.17
C PRO A 63 8.03 -14.87 13.71
N PHE A 64 8.77 -14.27 12.78
CA PHE A 64 8.63 -14.49 11.34
C PHE A 64 9.84 -15.30 10.84
N VAL A 65 9.67 -16.59 10.77
CA VAL A 65 10.69 -17.50 10.24
C VAL A 65 10.60 -17.53 8.72
N SER A 66 11.72 -17.31 8.05
CA SER A 66 11.88 -17.44 6.60
C SER A 66 13.11 -18.30 6.32
N ASN A 67 13.05 -19.09 5.25
CA ASN A 67 14.17 -19.90 4.78
C ASN A 67 15.25 -19.08 4.07
N ASN A 68 14.92 -17.83 3.72
CA ASN A 68 15.81 -16.91 3.01
C ASN A 68 16.12 -15.68 3.88
N PRO A 69 17.27 -15.02 3.67
CA PRO A 69 17.60 -13.77 4.37
C PRO A 69 16.55 -12.69 4.21
N LYS A 70 15.79 -12.74 3.12
CA LYS A 70 14.71 -11.81 2.79
C LYS A 70 13.47 -12.60 2.41
N PRO A 71 12.36 -12.45 3.15
CA PRO A 71 11.16 -13.24 2.91
C PRO A 71 10.49 -12.86 1.59
N THR A 72 9.80 -13.82 1.02
CA THR A 72 8.93 -13.66 -0.14
C THR A 72 7.57 -13.08 0.26
N ARG A 73 6.83 -12.59 -0.74
CA ARG A 73 5.42 -12.21 -0.56
C ARG A 73 4.57 -13.35 0.00
N ALA A 74 4.77 -14.58 -0.48
CA ALA A 74 4.00 -15.74 -0.03
C ALA A 74 4.24 -16.03 1.47
N GLU A 75 5.50 -16.01 1.92
CA GLU A 75 5.84 -16.17 3.34
C GLU A 75 5.24 -15.06 4.20
N ALA A 76 5.27 -13.81 3.73
CA ALA A 76 4.68 -12.70 4.46
C ALA A 76 3.14 -12.78 4.57
N LEU A 77 2.45 -13.20 3.49
CA LEU A 77 1.00 -13.42 3.52
C LEU A 77 0.65 -14.49 4.58
N GLU A 78 1.38 -15.60 4.59
CA GLU A 78 1.16 -16.68 5.56
C GLU A 78 1.51 -16.23 6.98
N TYR A 79 2.60 -15.50 7.17
CA TYR A 79 2.97 -14.96 8.47
C TYR A 79 1.88 -14.07 9.07
N TYR A 80 1.41 -13.05 8.33
CA TYR A 80 0.38 -12.13 8.83
C TYR A 80 -0.97 -12.82 9.04
N ARG A 81 -1.30 -13.80 8.19
CA ARG A 81 -2.48 -14.65 8.38
C ARG A 81 -2.39 -15.42 9.70
N ARG A 82 -1.26 -16.07 9.98
CA ARG A 82 -1.03 -16.79 11.24
C ARG A 82 -1.10 -15.87 12.44
N VAL A 83 -0.51 -14.69 12.36
CA VAL A 83 -0.61 -13.70 13.44
C VAL A 83 -2.08 -13.34 13.72
N ALA A 84 -2.86 -13.01 12.68
CA ALA A 84 -4.26 -12.65 12.84
C ALA A 84 -5.09 -13.78 13.48
N VAL A 85 -4.90 -15.02 13.01
CA VAL A 85 -5.62 -16.21 13.51
C VAL A 85 -5.17 -16.58 14.91
N SER A 86 -3.87 -16.74 15.17
CA SER A 86 -3.35 -17.18 16.47
C SER A 86 -3.64 -16.20 17.60
N LYS A 87 -3.79 -14.92 17.28
CA LYS A 87 -4.17 -13.87 18.24
C LYS A 87 -5.67 -13.59 18.26
N ASN A 88 -6.45 -14.30 17.43
CA ASN A 88 -7.91 -14.14 17.35
C ASN A 88 -8.33 -12.66 17.22
N LEU A 89 -7.70 -11.93 16.28
CA LEU A 89 -7.98 -10.51 16.07
C LEU A 89 -9.39 -10.32 15.50
N PRO A 90 -10.18 -9.37 16.03
CA PRO A 90 -11.53 -9.07 15.52
C PRO A 90 -11.41 -8.26 14.22
N ILE A 91 -11.47 -8.96 13.09
CA ILE A 91 -11.31 -8.37 11.74
C ILE A 91 -12.59 -8.61 10.92
N LYS A 92 -13.05 -7.58 10.21
CA LYS A 92 -14.06 -7.67 9.17
C LYS A 92 -13.42 -7.39 7.83
N LEU A 93 -13.36 -8.41 6.98
CA LEU A 93 -12.81 -8.33 5.62
C LEU A 93 -13.91 -8.00 4.62
N PHE A 94 -13.51 -7.44 3.47
CA PHE A 94 -14.41 -6.98 2.41
C PHE A 94 -15.50 -6.05 2.95
N GLU A 95 -15.10 -5.19 3.89
CA GLU A 95 -15.98 -4.23 4.55
C GLU A 95 -15.37 -2.82 4.52
N GLU A 96 -15.61 -2.14 3.41
CA GLU A 96 -15.08 -0.81 3.16
C GLU A 96 -15.80 0.27 3.98
N VAL A 97 -15.03 1.13 4.62
CA VAL A 97 -15.54 2.33 5.30
C VAL A 97 -15.87 3.40 4.28
N GLN A 98 -17.16 3.67 4.10
CA GLN A 98 -17.68 4.67 3.16
C GLN A 98 -17.66 6.09 3.74
N SER A 99 -17.99 6.23 5.01
CA SER A 99 -18.01 7.53 5.67
C SER A 99 -17.75 7.43 7.17
N VAL A 100 -17.16 8.49 7.69
CA VAL A 100 -16.94 8.73 9.13
C VAL A 100 -17.53 10.07 9.48
N LYS A 101 -18.38 10.11 10.50
CA LYS A 101 -18.95 11.35 11.06
C LYS A 101 -18.56 11.47 12.52
N LYS A 102 -18.02 12.61 12.92
CA LYS A 102 -17.75 12.94 14.32
C LYS A 102 -18.98 13.64 14.92
N ASN A 103 -19.50 13.11 16.01
CA ASN A 103 -20.60 13.77 16.72
C ASN A 103 -20.08 15.01 17.46
N LYS A 104 -20.85 16.08 17.40
CA LYS A 104 -20.55 17.37 18.07
C LYS A 104 -20.97 17.39 19.55
N GLY A 105 -21.12 16.25 20.21
CA GLY A 105 -21.53 16.19 21.62
C GLY A 105 -20.45 16.68 22.60
N LYS A 106 -20.88 17.22 23.76
CA LYS A 106 -19.99 17.69 24.87
C LYS A 106 -19.50 16.52 25.76
N THR A 107 -19.26 15.33 25.18
CA THR A 107 -18.75 14.18 25.93
C THR A 107 -17.23 14.26 26.10
N GLN A 108 -16.69 13.74 27.20
CA GLN A 108 -15.25 13.72 27.51
C GLN A 108 -14.41 12.97 26.46
N LEU A 109 -14.99 11.96 25.79
CA LEU A 109 -14.36 11.26 24.67
C LEU A 109 -15.11 11.57 23.37
N PRO A 110 -14.38 11.69 22.25
CA PRO A 110 -15.02 11.84 20.94
C PRO A 110 -15.90 10.63 20.62
N LEU A 111 -16.92 10.83 19.82
CA LEU A 111 -17.76 9.76 19.31
C LEU A 111 -17.82 9.86 17.79
N PHE A 112 -17.34 8.79 17.13
CA PHE A 112 -17.41 8.65 15.70
C PHE A 112 -18.48 7.64 15.30
N GLN A 113 -19.23 7.95 14.27
CA GLN A 113 -20.12 7.04 13.57
C GLN A 113 -19.49 6.65 12.24
N ILE A 114 -19.38 5.35 12.03
CA ILE A 114 -18.78 4.77 10.83
C ILE A 114 -19.86 4.04 10.05
N LYS A 115 -19.95 4.33 8.75
CA LYS A 115 -20.82 3.63 7.81
C LYS A 115 -19.99 2.83 6.84
N THR A 116 -20.32 1.55 6.69
CA THR A 116 -19.85 0.67 5.61
C THR A 116 -21.03 0.31 4.70
N ALA A 117 -20.79 -0.45 3.63
CA ALA A 117 -21.87 -0.99 2.82
C ALA A 117 -22.71 -2.02 3.59
N LYS A 118 -22.11 -2.71 4.59
CA LYS A 118 -22.72 -3.84 5.29
C LYS A 118 -23.30 -3.48 6.66
N ALA A 119 -22.76 -2.46 7.34
CA ALA A 119 -23.13 -2.17 8.72
C ALA A 119 -22.87 -0.71 9.13
N ARG A 120 -23.29 -0.39 10.35
CA ARG A 120 -22.97 0.87 11.04
C ARG A 120 -22.33 0.56 12.39
N TYR A 121 -21.27 1.29 12.69
CA TYR A 121 -20.49 1.16 13.92
C TYR A 121 -20.32 2.52 14.59
N SER A 122 -19.96 2.48 15.87
CA SER A 122 -19.50 3.67 16.58
C SER A 122 -18.22 3.37 17.37
N CYS A 123 -17.39 4.39 17.57
CA CYS A 123 -16.21 4.26 18.39
C CYS A 123 -15.81 5.61 19.01
N ASN A 124 -14.95 5.54 20.05
CA ASN A 124 -14.37 6.74 20.64
C ASN A 124 -13.10 7.18 19.90
N PHE A 125 -12.34 6.24 19.36
CA PHE A 125 -11.10 6.54 18.67
C PHE A 125 -11.05 5.81 17.32
N LEU A 126 -10.44 6.47 16.33
CA LEU A 126 -10.15 5.91 15.02
C LEU A 126 -8.65 5.83 14.81
N VAL A 127 -8.17 4.70 14.30
CA VAL A 127 -6.80 4.54 13.80
C VAL A 127 -6.86 4.30 12.30
N ILE A 128 -6.23 5.18 11.53
CA ILE A 128 -6.17 5.10 10.07
C ILE A 128 -4.85 4.43 9.68
N ALA A 129 -4.94 3.21 9.17
CA ALA A 129 -3.80 2.38 8.74
C ALA A 129 -3.97 1.90 7.29
N THR A 130 -4.53 2.76 6.43
CA THR A 130 -4.96 2.43 5.06
C THR A 130 -3.84 2.23 4.06
N GLY A 131 -2.59 2.58 4.41
CA GLY A 131 -1.46 2.40 3.51
C GLY A 131 -1.47 3.38 2.32
N PHE A 132 -0.89 2.94 1.18
CA PHE A 132 -0.77 3.77 -0.04
C PHE A 132 -0.97 2.99 -1.35
N TYR A 133 -1.14 1.68 -1.29
CA TYR A 133 -1.14 0.80 -2.48
C TYR A 133 -2.53 0.65 -3.13
N ASP A 134 -3.39 1.63 -2.92
CA ASP A 134 -4.80 1.55 -3.34
C ASP A 134 -5.11 2.34 -4.61
N ILE A 135 -4.37 3.42 -4.85
CA ILE A 135 -4.64 4.35 -5.95
C ILE A 135 -3.39 4.42 -6.82
N PRO A 136 -3.40 3.80 -8.00
CA PRO A 136 -2.28 3.92 -8.93
C PRO A 136 -2.19 5.34 -9.49
N TYR A 137 -0.99 5.77 -9.82
CA TYR A 137 -0.83 6.92 -10.71
C TYR A 137 -1.25 6.49 -12.11
N ARG A 138 -2.18 7.23 -12.68
CA ARG A 138 -2.65 6.97 -14.03
C ARG A 138 -1.65 7.50 -15.07
N LEU A 139 -1.73 6.94 -16.26
CA LEU A 139 -0.99 7.44 -17.43
C LEU A 139 -1.67 8.68 -18.00
N ASP A 140 -2.98 8.79 -17.79
CA ASP A 140 -3.86 9.87 -18.30
C ASP A 140 -3.79 10.01 -19.83
N VAL A 141 -3.80 8.87 -20.54
CA VAL A 141 -3.73 8.79 -21.99
C VAL A 141 -4.97 8.10 -22.57
N PRO A 142 -5.36 8.39 -23.83
CA PRO A 142 -6.39 7.64 -24.52
C PRO A 142 -6.10 6.13 -24.50
N GLY A 143 -7.13 5.33 -24.21
CA GLY A 143 -7.04 3.88 -24.16
C GLY A 143 -6.48 3.29 -22.85
N GLU A 144 -6.17 4.10 -21.83
CA GLU A 144 -5.71 3.59 -20.52
C GLU A 144 -6.73 2.68 -19.83
N ASP A 145 -8.02 2.87 -20.09
CA ASP A 145 -9.10 2.02 -19.53
C ASP A 145 -9.35 0.73 -20.35
N HIS A 146 -8.53 0.45 -21.37
CA HIS A 146 -8.64 -0.78 -22.14
C HIS A 146 -8.37 -2.01 -21.25
N PRO A 147 -9.11 -3.13 -21.41
CA PRO A 147 -8.95 -4.35 -20.58
C PRO A 147 -7.54 -4.94 -20.55
N LYS A 148 -6.72 -4.66 -21.58
CA LYS A 148 -5.31 -5.08 -21.61
C LYS A 148 -4.36 -4.26 -20.72
N VAL A 149 -4.84 -3.17 -20.10
CA VAL A 149 -4.04 -2.33 -19.21
C VAL A 149 -4.24 -2.77 -17.77
N THR A 150 -3.14 -2.98 -17.06
CA THR A 150 -3.17 -3.26 -15.63
C THR A 150 -2.19 -2.38 -14.88
N HIS A 151 -2.63 -1.89 -13.70
CA HIS A 151 -1.77 -1.24 -12.72
C HIS A 151 -1.30 -2.20 -11.61
N TYR A 152 -1.81 -3.44 -11.61
CA TYR A 152 -1.51 -4.46 -10.61
C TYR A 152 -0.99 -5.72 -11.30
N TYR A 153 0.32 -5.80 -11.45
CA TYR A 153 0.98 -6.99 -11.96
C TYR A 153 0.89 -8.12 -10.93
N ARG A 154 0.53 -9.32 -11.36
CA ARG A 154 0.36 -10.49 -10.47
C ARG A 154 1.24 -11.65 -10.88
N ASP A 155 0.85 -12.41 -11.90
CA ASP A 155 1.48 -13.66 -12.31
C ASP A 155 2.11 -13.51 -13.70
N PRO A 156 3.41 -13.80 -13.84
CA PRO A 156 4.09 -13.68 -15.12
C PRO A 156 3.63 -14.67 -16.18
N HIS A 157 3.12 -15.85 -15.78
CA HIS A 157 2.68 -16.88 -16.74
C HIS A 157 1.53 -16.41 -17.64
N PHE A 158 0.67 -15.54 -17.12
CA PHE A 158 -0.43 -14.93 -17.86
C PHE A 158 0.03 -14.20 -19.13
N TYR A 159 1.25 -13.69 -19.14
CA TYR A 159 1.83 -12.90 -20.24
C TYR A 159 2.76 -13.71 -21.16
N ALA A 160 2.86 -15.02 -20.96
CA ALA A 160 3.76 -15.86 -21.74
C ALA A 160 3.49 -15.76 -23.25
N LEU A 161 4.57 -15.66 -24.05
CA LEU A 161 4.55 -15.60 -25.51
C LEU A 161 3.80 -14.40 -26.12
N GLN A 162 3.60 -13.33 -25.37
CA GLN A 162 2.87 -12.12 -25.78
C GLN A 162 3.77 -10.90 -25.79
N HIS A 163 3.36 -9.84 -26.52
CA HIS A 163 4.02 -8.55 -26.53
C HIS A 163 3.56 -7.74 -25.30
N VAL A 164 4.46 -7.51 -24.36
CA VAL A 164 4.19 -6.84 -23.09
C VAL A 164 4.93 -5.53 -23.01
N LEU A 165 4.18 -4.44 -22.83
CA LEU A 165 4.74 -3.16 -22.49
C LEU A 165 4.73 -2.97 -20.98
N VAL A 166 5.89 -2.70 -20.39
CA VAL A 166 6.03 -2.31 -18.98
C VAL A 166 6.35 -0.82 -18.89
N VAL A 167 5.46 -0.04 -18.26
CA VAL A 167 5.66 1.39 -18.07
C VAL A 167 6.21 1.66 -16.67
N GLY A 168 7.42 2.23 -16.60
CA GLY A 168 8.11 2.55 -15.35
C GLY A 168 9.52 1.97 -15.29
N GLY A 169 10.33 2.44 -14.35
CA GLY A 169 11.75 2.05 -14.23
C GLY A 169 12.20 1.73 -12.79
N ASN A 170 11.26 1.60 -11.83
CA ASN A 170 11.57 1.24 -10.44
C ASN A 170 11.29 -0.25 -10.15
N ASN A 171 11.41 -0.67 -8.87
CA ASN A 171 11.34 -2.07 -8.45
C ASN A 171 10.21 -2.88 -9.09
N SER A 172 8.96 -2.41 -8.99
CA SER A 172 7.82 -3.16 -9.51
C SER A 172 7.84 -3.31 -11.03
N ALA A 173 8.32 -2.31 -11.75
CA ALA A 173 8.45 -2.37 -13.20
C ALA A 173 9.58 -3.32 -13.61
N VAL A 174 10.70 -3.27 -12.92
CA VAL A 174 11.84 -4.16 -13.18
C VAL A 174 11.50 -5.61 -12.84
N ASP A 175 10.84 -5.85 -11.68
CA ASP A 175 10.38 -7.18 -11.32
C ASP A 175 9.40 -7.72 -12.39
N ALA A 176 8.41 -6.91 -12.83
CA ALA A 176 7.46 -7.31 -13.87
C ALA A 176 8.13 -7.61 -15.21
N ALA A 177 9.06 -6.77 -15.66
CA ALA A 177 9.77 -6.94 -16.92
C ALA A 177 10.61 -8.23 -16.92
N LEU A 178 11.40 -8.45 -15.87
CA LEU A 178 12.24 -9.65 -15.78
C LEU A 178 11.41 -10.93 -15.63
N GLU A 179 10.36 -10.90 -14.83
CA GLU A 179 9.53 -12.08 -14.60
C GLU A 179 8.76 -12.49 -15.86
N THR A 180 8.16 -11.53 -16.58
CA THR A 180 7.43 -11.80 -17.83
C THR A 180 8.39 -12.26 -18.95
N TRP A 181 9.56 -11.61 -19.08
CA TRP A 181 10.59 -12.05 -20.02
C TRP A 181 11.04 -13.49 -19.75
N ARG A 182 11.27 -13.87 -18.49
CA ARG A 182 11.64 -15.27 -18.12
C ARG A 182 10.55 -16.29 -18.46
N LYS A 183 9.32 -15.86 -18.69
CA LYS A 183 8.21 -16.70 -19.16
C LYS A 183 8.02 -16.65 -20.68
N GLY A 184 8.97 -16.03 -21.42
CA GLY A 184 8.95 -15.98 -22.87
C GLY A 184 8.11 -14.86 -23.46
N ALA A 185 7.71 -13.86 -22.68
CA ALA A 185 7.11 -12.64 -23.21
C ALA A 185 8.13 -11.81 -24.00
N ILE A 186 7.68 -11.12 -25.05
CA ILE A 186 8.46 -10.10 -25.77
C ILE A 186 8.25 -8.78 -25.04
N VAL A 187 9.24 -8.40 -24.24
CA VAL A 187 9.11 -7.29 -23.31
C VAL A 187 9.72 -6.01 -23.85
N THR A 188 8.92 -4.94 -23.83
CA THR A 188 9.37 -3.56 -24.06
C THR A 188 9.13 -2.75 -22.79
N MET A 189 10.11 -1.91 -22.39
CA MET A 189 9.95 -0.95 -21.29
C MET A 189 9.92 0.48 -21.81
N VAL A 190 9.03 1.30 -21.22
CA VAL A 190 8.99 2.76 -21.44
C VAL A 190 9.25 3.46 -20.12
N ILE A 191 10.31 4.28 -20.09
CA ILE A 191 10.82 4.92 -18.90
C ILE A 191 11.00 6.42 -19.16
N ARG A 192 10.34 7.26 -18.36
CA ARG A 192 10.41 8.73 -18.47
C ARG A 192 11.77 9.34 -18.14
N LYS A 193 12.63 8.58 -17.47
CA LYS A 193 13.99 8.98 -17.07
C LYS A 193 15.01 8.41 -18.05
N GLU A 194 16.24 8.90 -17.91
CA GLU A 194 17.40 8.50 -18.71
C GLU A 194 17.97 7.13 -18.33
N ASP A 195 17.57 6.53 -17.19
CA ASP A 195 18.08 5.24 -16.73
C ASP A 195 17.05 4.52 -15.84
N ILE A 196 17.33 3.26 -15.58
CA ILE A 196 16.67 2.45 -14.54
C ILE A 196 16.85 3.11 -13.17
N GLY A 197 15.78 3.17 -12.39
CA GLY A 197 15.78 3.85 -11.10
C GLY A 197 16.86 3.37 -10.14
N GLU A 198 17.56 4.30 -9.50
CA GLU A 198 18.63 4.00 -8.54
C GLU A 198 18.17 3.15 -7.34
N ARG A 199 16.87 3.17 -7.03
CA ARG A 199 16.27 2.43 -5.91
C ARG A 199 15.90 1.00 -6.24
N VAL A 200 16.20 0.54 -7.46
CA VAL A 200 16.02 -0.87 -7.83
C VAL A 200 16.94 -1.71 -6.95
N LYS A 201 16.40 -2.81 -6.42
CA LYS A 201 17.11 -3.74 -5.54
C LYS A 201 18.48 -4.08 -6.12
N TYR A 202 19.54 -3.89 -5.34
CA TYR A 202 20.92 -4.03 -5.80
C TYR A 202 21.22 -5.43 -6.36
N TRP A 203 20.49 -6.45 -5.92
CA TRP A 203 20.64 -7.83 -6.44
C TRP A 203 19.82 -8.12 -7.69
N VAL A 204 18.87 -7.24 -8.06
CA VAL A 204 18.03 -7.36 -9.27
C VAL A 204 18.54 -6.44 -10.39
N ARG A 205 19.10 -5.27 -10.03
CA ARG A 205 19.55 -4.25 -10.97
C ARG A 205 20.58 -4.77 -12.01
N PRO A 206 21.59 -5.60 -11.66
CA PRO A 206 22.50 -6.15 -12.64
C PRO A 206 21.83 -7.01 -13.71
N ASP A 207 20.79 -7.77 -13.33
CA ASP A 207 20.09 -8.65 -14.27
C ASP A 207 19.31 -7.85 -15.32
N ILE A 208 18.51 -6.86 -14.91
CA ILE A 208 17.78 -6.02 -15.88
C ILE A 208 18.72 -5.27 -16.82
N ILE A 209 19.85 -4.74 -16.31
CA ILE A 209 20.85 -4.07 -17.14
C ILE A 209 21.45 -5.02 -18.18
N ASN A 210 21.75 -6.26 -17.79
CA ASN A 210 22.28 -7.27 -18.72
C ASN A 210 21.23 -7.63 -19.79
N ARG A 211 19.95 -7.84 -19.41
CA ARG A 211 18.86 -8.14 -20.38
C ARG A 211 18.66 -7.01 -21.38
N ILE A 212 18.81 -5.77 -20.95
CA ILE A 212 18.74 -4.60 -21.85
C ILE A 212 19.94 -4.54 -22.77
N LYS A 213 21.16 -4.72 -22.25
CA LYS A 213 22.39 -4.66 -23.05
C LYS A 213 22.46 -5.73 -24.14
N GLU A 214 22.00 -6.93 -23.86
CA GLU A 214 21.97 -8.03 -24.84
C GLU A 214 20.77 -7.97 -25.79
N GLY A 215 19.84 -7.01 -25.61
CA GLY A 215 18.67 -6.86 -26.45
C GLY A 215 17.50 -7.81 -26.13
N SER A 216 17.57 -8.58 -25.05
CA SER A 216 16.48 -9.46 -24.60
C SER A 216 15.25 -8.69 -24.10
N ILE A 217 15.45 -7.51 -23.56
CA ILE A 217 14.40 -6.56 -23.17
C ILE A 217 14.69 -5.25 -23.87
N GLN A 218 13.74 -4.79 -24.70
CA GLN A 218 13.84 -3.48 -25.34
C GLN A 218 13.49 -2.37 -24.33
N VAL A 219 14.21 -1.25 -24.35
CA VAL A 219 13.90 -0.10 -23.51
C VAL A 219 13.90 1.21 -24.30
N PHE A 220 12.91 2.05 -24.03
CA PHE A 220 12.85 3.45 -24.48
C PHE A 220 12.97 4.35 -23.26
N TYR A 221 14.13 4.99 -23.11
CA TYR A 221 14.39 6.00 -22.10
C TYR A 221 13.90 7.38 -22.54
N ASN A 222 13.69 8.30 -21.59
CA ASN A 222 13.18 9.64 -21.84
C ASN A 222 11.91 9.63 -22.70
N SER A 223 11.04 8.61 -22.48
CA SER A 223 9.91 8.29 -23.35
C SER A 223 8.64 8.12 -22.57
N GLU A 224 7.51 8.42 -23.23
CA GLU A 224 6.18 8.37 -22.62
C GLU A 224 5.18 7.64 -23.53
N VAL A 225 4.22 6.96 -22.92
CA VAL A 225 3.04 6.43 -23.62
C VAL A 225 2.13 7.61 -23.98
N LYS A 226 1.63 7.66 -25.21
CA LYS A 226 0.70 8.69 -25.68
C LYS A 226 -0.69 8.15 -25.98
N GLU A 227 -0.81 6.89 -26.40
CA GLU A 227 -2.09 6.27 -26.73
C GLU A 227 -1.97 4.75 -26.66
N ILE A 228 -3.02 4.09 -26.22
CA ILE A 228 -3.12 2.64 -26.17
C ILE A 228 -4.29 2.20 -27.03
N SER A 229 -4.00 1.47 -28.11
CA SER A 229 -4.99 0.88 -29.02
C SER A 229 -5.20 -0.60 -28.74
N ALA A 230 -6.07 -1.26 -29.45
CA ALA A 230 -6.39 -2.68 -29.21
C ALA A 230 -5.17 -3.61 -29.35
N ASP A 231 -4.32 -3.39 -30.34
CA ASP A 231 -3.18 -4.24 -30.75
C ASP A 231 -1.83 -3.53 -30.70
N SER A 232 -1.79 -2.27 -30.33
CA SER A 232 -0.59 -1.45 -30.38
C SER A 232 -0.58 -0.38 -29.30
N VAL A 233 0.61 0.21 -29.08
CA VAL A 233 0.80 1.41 -28.22
C VAL A 233 1.65 2.42 -28.95
N ARG A 234 1.20 3.69 -28.96
CA ARG A 234 1.95 4.83 -29.46
C ARG A 234 2.76 5.45 -28.32
N ILE A 235 4.04 5.57 -28.53
CA ILE A 235 4.99 6.16 -27.58
C ILE A 235 5.68 7.37 -28.20
N GLU A 236 6.01 8.36 -27.39
CA GLU A 236 6.87 9.47 -27.75
C GLU A 236 8.28 9.20 -27.22
N THR A 237 9.27 9.30 -28.09
CA THR A 237 10.68 9.13 -27.77
C THR A 237 11.48 10.36 -28.17
N PRO A 238 12.73 10.56 -27.71
CA PRO A 238 13.59 11.65 -28.18
C PRO A 238 13.85 11.65 -29.69
N GLN A 239 13.63 10.51 -30.36
CA GLN A 239 13.81 10.34 -31.81
C GLN A 239 12.49 10.43 -32.58
N GLY A 240 11.40 10.85 -31.93
CA GLY A 240 10.06 10.96 -32.49
C GLY A 240 9.12 9.85 -32.04
N GLU A 241 7.91 9.88 -32.61
CA GLU A 241 6.86 8.91 -32.29
C GLU A 241 7.18 7.51 -32.81
N ARG A 242 6.77 6.49 -32.05
CA ARG A 242 6.85 5.08 -32.39
C ARG A 242 5.53 4.39 -32.10
N ILE A 243 5.13 3.47 -32.97
CA ILE A 243 4.02 2.55 -32.74
C ILE A 243 4.61 1.16 -32.57
N ILE A 244 4.30 0.51 -31.45
CA ILE A 244 4.81 -0.83 -31.13
C ILE A 244 3.65 -1.81 -31.00
N PRO A 245 3.78 -3.05 -31.50
CA PRO A 245 2.81 -4.12 -31.28
C PRO A 245 2.67 -4.39 -29.77
N ASN A 246 1.45 -4.64 -29.30
CA ASN A 246 1.22 -4.80 -27.89
C ASN A 246 -0.05 -5.58 -27.57
N ASP A 247 0.10 -6.64 -26.79
CA ASP A 247 -1.02 -7.43 -26.26
C ASP A 247 -1.41 -6.97 -24.86
N TRP A 248 -0.42 -6.54 -24.03
CA TRP A 248 -0.64 -6.14 -22.62
C TRP A 248 0.20 -4.95 -22.21
N VAL A 249 -0.40 -4.05 -21.43
CA VAL A 249 0.28 -2.92 -20.78
C VAL A 249 0.29 -3.11 -19.27
N ILE A 250 1.46 -3.19 -18.69
CA ILE A 250 1.68 -3.25 -17.24
C ILE A 250 2.19 -1.89 -16.77
N ALA A 251 1.28 -1.05 -16.29
CA ALA A 251 1.58 0.33 -15.90
C ALA A 251 2.05 0.38 -14.42
N MET A 252 3.35 0.21 -14.21
CA MET A 252 4.01 0.26 -12.89
C MET A 252 4.45 1.69 -12.53
N THR A 253 3.53 2.61 -12.61
CA THR A 253 3.71 4.06 -12.42
C THR A 253 3.83 4.49 -10.97
N GLY A 254 3.57 3.56 -10.03
CA GLY A 254 3.54 3.80 -8.60
C GLY A 254 2.13 4.03 -8.07
N TYR A 255 2.04 4.25 -6.74
CA TYR A 255 0.77 4.37 -6.02
C TYR A 255 0.81 5.53 -5.04
N GLN A 256 -0.38 6.03 -4.69
CA GLN A 256 -0.55 7.14 -3.77
C GLN A 256 -1.56 6.80 -2.66
N PRO A 257 -1.37 7.35 -1.45
CA PRO A 257 -2.31 7.18 -0.36
C PRO A 257 -3.62 7.93 -0.63
N ASN A 258 -4.73 7.40 -0.11
CA ASN A 258 -6.03 8.09 -0.19
C ASN A 258 -6.09 9.27 0.80
N LEU A 259 -5.41 10.37 0.47
CA LEU A 259 -5.42 11.59 1.28
C LEU A 259 -6.79 12.31 1.25
N GLY A 260 -7.59 12.08 0.21
CA GLY A 260 -8.98 12.58 0.14
C GLY A 260 -9.84 12.04 1.28
N PHE A 261 -9.63 10.79 1.70
CA PHE A 261 -10.30 10.21 2.85
C PHE A 261 -9.94 10.93 4.15
N LEU A 262 -8.66 11.28 4.36
CA LEU A 262 -8.22 12.07 5.51
C LEU A 262 -8.83 13.48 5.52
N LYS A 263 -8.84 14.16 4.36
CA LYS A 263 -9.45 15.50 4.23
C LYS A 263 -10.94 15.48 4.61
N LYS A 264 -11.69 14.47 4.15
CA LYS A 264 -13.14 14.33 4.49
C LYS A 264 -13.39 14.16 5.99
N MET A 265 -12.40 13.68 6.75
CA MET A 265 -12.46 13.58 8.21
C MET A 265 -11.96 14.83 8.93
N GLY A 266 -11.54 15.87 8.21
CA GLY A 266 -11.00 17.12 8.76
C GLY A 266 -9.52 17.07 9.14
N VAL A 267 -8.78 16.07 8.69
CA VAL A 267 -7.33 16.01 8.89
C VAL A 267 -6.66 17.00 7.96
N HIS A 268 -5.85 17.90 8.51
CA HIS A 268 -5.10 18.90 7.75
C HIS A 268 -3.91 18.24 7.05
N LEU A 269 -3.64 18.67 5.83
CA LEU A 269 -2.46 18.29 5.05
C LEU A 269 -1.62 19.53 4.80
N THR A 270 -0.29 19.37 4.70
CA THR A 270 0.59 20.47 4.27
C THR A 270 0.23 20.92 2.85
N ALA A 271 0.53 22.18 2.54
CA ALA A 271 0.21 22.76 1.23
C ALA A 271 1.23 22.39 0.13
N ASP A 272 2.36 21.80 0.50
CA ASP A 272 3.42 21.36 -0.40
C ASP A 272 3.01 20.09 -1.19
N GLU A 273 3.88 19.65 -2.11
CA GLU A 273 3.67 18.45 -2.92
C GLU A 273 3.60 17.17 -2.07
N VAL A 274 4.23 17.17 -0.89
CA VAL A 274 4.23 16.01 0.01
C VAL A 274 2.86 15.79 0.65
N LYS A 275 2.07 16.86 0.85
CA LYS A 275 0.72 16.79 1.47
C LYS A 275 0.74 15.97 2.76
N LYS A 276 1.77 16.20 3.60
CA LYS A 276 1.95 15.44 4.85
C LYS A 276 0.77 15.72 5.79
N PRO A 277 0.11 14.70 6.35
CA PRO A 277 -0.94 14.90 7.34
C PRO A 277 -0.39 15.51 8.62
N THR A 278 -1.18 16.40 9.26
CA THR A 278 -0.85 16.97 10.57
C THR A 278 -1.14 15.96 11.67
N TYR A 279 -0.12 15.59 12.43
CA TYR A 279 -0.24 14.71 13.60
C TYR A 279 0.91 14.94 14.58
N SER A 280 0.71 14.55 15.84
CA SER A 280 1.75 14.54 16.87
C SER A 280 2.69 13.35 16.69
N GLU A 281 3.97 13.54 16.50
CA GLU A 281 4.96 12.45 16.37
C GLU A 281 5.07 11.59 17.66
N ARG A 282 4.68 12.12 18.81
CA ARG A 282 4.68 11.41 20.07
C ARG A 282 3.52 10.42 20.21
N SER A 283 2.31 10.83 19.82
CA SER A 283 1.08 10.06 20.01
C SER A 283 0.49 9.52 18.70
N HIS A 284 0.90 10.07 17.56
CA HIS A 284 0.27 9.88 16.26
C HIS A 284 -1.18 10.35 16.14
N GLU A 285 -1.67 11.15 17.10
CA GLU A 285 -2.96 11.80 17.02
C GLU A 285 -2.90 12.96 16.02
N SER A 286 -3.89 13.04 15.14
CA SER A 286 -4.02 14.11 14.16
C SER A 286 -4.50 15.41 14.82
N ASN A 287 -4.65 16.49 14.02
CA ASN A 287 -5.34 17.71 14.47
C ASN A 287 -6.82 17.45 14.86
N VAL A 288 -7.40 16.32 14.45
CA VAL A 288 -8.76 15.94 14.85
C VAL A 288 -8.70 15.02 16.05
N ASN A 289 -9.10 15.54 17.23
CA ASN A 289 -9.09 14.78 18.48
C ASN A 289 -9.81 13.42 18.31
N GLY A 290 -9.08 12.34 18.64
CA GLY A 290 -9.54 10.96 18.56
C GLY A 290 -9.22 10.25 17.24
N ILE A 291 -8.65 10.92 16.24
CA ILE A 291 -8.17 10.31 14.99
C ILE A 291 -6.65 10.18 15.04
N TYR A 292 -6.16 8.94 14.89
CA TYR A 292 -4.75 8.59 14.88
C TYR A 292 -4.33 8.07 13.51
N LEU A 293 -3.08 8.32 13.14
CA LEU A 293 -2.52 7.88 11.87
C LEU A 293 -1.41 6.85 12.10
N ALA A 294 -1.44 5.74 11.36
CA ALA A 294 -0.47 4.66 11.51
C ALA A 294 0.06 4.16 10.16
N GLY A 295 1.35 3.93 10.09
CA GLY A 295 2.00 3.42 8.88
C GLY A 295 2.32 4.50 7.86
N VAL A 296 2.42 4.10 6.61
CA VAL A 296 2.91 4.92 5.50
C VAL A 296 2.03 6.14 5.21
N ILE A 297 0.75 6.10 5.56
CA ILE A 297 -0.18 7.24 5.44
C ILE A 297 0.34 8.50 6.15
N CYS A 298 1.14 8.34 7.21
CA CYS A 298 1.77 9.44 7.95
C CYS A 298 2.77 10.25 7.10
N GLY A 299 3.29 9.66 6.03
CA GLY A 299 4.25 10.30 5.12
C GLY A 299 3.62 11.16 4.02
N GLY A 300 2.28 11.17 3.89
CA GLY A 300 1.60 11.80 2.77
C GLY A 300 2.03 11.16 1.45
N MET A 301 2.34 11.99 0.44
CA MET A 301 2.81 11.53 -0.87
C MET A 301 4.25 10.98 -0.84
N ASN A 302 5.01 11.18 0.25
CA ASN A 302 6.33 10.56 0.41
C ASN A 302 6.18 9.12 0.93
N THR A 303 5.94 8.19 0.02
CA THR A 303 5.71 6.77 0.31
C THR A 303 6.99 5.95 0.49
N HIS A 304 8.17 6.58 0.39
CA HIS A 304 9.48 5.88 0.45
C HIS A 304 10.17 5.98 1.81
N ARG A 305 9.59 6.69 2.77
CA ARG A 305 10.20 6.94 4.06
C ARG A 305 9.73 5.98 5.15
N LEU A 306 8.48 5.54 5.05
CA LEU A 306 7.83 4.71 6.05
C LEU A 306 7.53 3.34 5.46
N PHE A 307 8.02 2.30 6.15
CA PHE A 307 7.87 0.90 5.81
C PHE A 307 7.30 0.14 7.00
N ILE A 308 7.05 -1.14 6.87
CA ILE A 308 6.57 -1.99 7.98
C ILE A 308 7.56 -1.90 9.16
N GLU A 309 8.85 -2.08 8.90
CA GLU A 309 9.92 -2.16 9.90
C GLU A 309 10.02 -0.93 10.82
N ASN A 310 9.84 0.27 10.27
CA ASN A 310 9.96 1.52 11.04
C ASN A 310 8.61 2.11 11.46
N SER A 311 7.49 1.57 10.96
CA SER A 311 6.15 2.04 11.30
C SER A 311 5.43 1.18 12.35
N ARG A 312 5.89 -0.04 12.62
CA ARG A 312 5.27 -0.92 13.63
C ARG A 312 5.25 -0.30 15.03
N ILE A 313 6.19 0.60 15.35
CA ILE A 313 6.24 1.36 16.61
C ILE A 313 5.06 2.34 16.77
N HIS A 314 4.44 2.77 15.66
CA HIS A 314 3.27 3.66 15.71
C HIS A 314 2.15 3.05 16.55
N ALA A 315 1.91 1.75 16.41
CA ALA A 315 0.90 1.03 17.19
C ALA A 315 1.12 1.21 18.71
N THR A 316 2.34 1.02 19.19
CA THR A 316 2.67 1.18 20.61
C THR A 316 2.45 2.61 21.10
N ARG A 317 2.85 3.62 20.29
CA ARG A 317 2.68 5.04 20.63
C ARG A 317 1.21 5.43 20.70
N ILE A 318 0.42 5.04 19.71
CA ILE A 318 -1.03 5.30 19.62
C ILE A 318 -1.75 4.69 20.83
N PHE A 319 -1.55 3.42 21.08
CA PHE A 319 -2.29 2.71 22.13
C PHE A 319 -1.82 3.06 23.55
N ARG A 320 -0.61 3.60 23.71
CA ARG A 320 -0.19 4.24 24.97
C ARG A 320 -1.01 5.52 25.26
N ASP A 321 -1.22 6.34 24.25
CA ASP A 321 -1.99 7.58 24.40
C ASP A 321 -3.49 7.29 24.61
N ILE A 322 -4.08 6.39 23.82
CA ILE A 322 -5.48 5.98 23.97
C ILE A 322 -5.73 5.41 25.38
N ALA A 323 -4.85 4.51 25.86
CA ALA A 323 -4.99 3.94 27.20
C ALA A 323 -4.94 5.01 28.30
N ARG A 324 -4.06 6.03 28.14
CA ARG A 324 -4.00 7.17 29.06
C ARG A 324 -5.32 7.94 29.08
N LYS A 325 -5.91 8.22 27.92
CA LYS A 325 -7.19 8.94 27.80
C LYS A 325 -8.36 8.13 28.39
N CYS A 326 -8.37 6.82 28.18
CA CYS A 326 -9.39 5.94 28.77
C CYS A 326 -9.31 5.87 30.32
N ARG A 327 -8.09 5.92 30.90
CA ARG A 327 -7.91 5.90 32.37
C ARG A 327 -8.38 7.21 33.02
N LYS A 328 -8.10 8.36 32.43
CA LYS A 328 -8.57 9.66 32.93
C LYS A 328 -10.10 9.73 33.07
N LYS A 329 -10.83 8.98 32.22
CA LYS A 329 -12.29 8.90 32.30
C LYS A 329 -12.79 8.05 33.49
N LYS A 330 -12.01 7.03 33.93
CA LYS A 330 -12.42 6.14 35.03
C LYS A 330 -12.10 6.69 36.42
N GLY A 331 -11.28 7.73 36.49
CA GLY A 331 -10.86 8.36 37.75
C GLY A 331 -11.59 9.65 38.11
N GLN A 332 -12.63 10.00 37.37
CA GLN A 332 -13.62 11.06 37.64
C GLN A 332 -15.00 10.40 37.78
#